data_182437ed10f20a4cc6f0d7c62de28c08
#
_entry.id   182437ed10f20a4cc6f0d7c62de28c08
#
_cell.length_a   1.000
_cell.length_b   1.000
_cell.length_c   1.000
_cell.angle_alpha   90.00
_cell.angle_beta   90.00
_cell.angle_gamma   90.00
#
_symmetry.space_group_name_H-M   'P 1'
#
loop_
_entity.id
_entity.type
_entity.pdbx_description
1 polymer ?
#
loop_
_entity_poly.entity_id
_entity_poly.type
_entity_poly.pdbx_seq_one_letter_code
_entity_poly.pdbx_strand_id
1 'polypeptide(L)'
;MDFILSTLDYLLGIPVLGWGVHIGLIYKALLLLVALLLFTAFVLLADRKVWAAVQLRRGPNVVGPFGLLQSFADLLKFALKEPVIPGGSDKVLFLLAPLLTATLALAGWAIIPVGEGLAIADINLGILYLLAISSLGVYGVIIGGWASNSKYPFLGSLRSAAQMVSYEVSIGLVIITVLLCVGSLNLSDIVIAQREMGLAHLLGVPWLSFLNWFWLPLFPMFIVFYISALAETNRPPFDLVEGESELVAGFMTEYSATPYMLFMLGEYISILLMCAMTTILFLGGWAAPIDLPPFTWVPGVVWFVIKVSLVFFMFAMAKAIVPRYRYDQLMRIGWKLFLPLSLAMIVIVAFVLQLTGWGWHGGMA
;
A
#
# COMPACT_ATOMS: atom_id res chain seq x y z
N MET A 1 6.30 2.06 27.97
CA MET A 1 5.05 2.82 27.76
C MET A 1 4.15 2.67 28.97
N ASP A 2 3.93 1.46 29.44
CA ASP A 2 3.10 1.16 30.64
C ASP A 2 3.61 1.81 31.92
N PHE A 3 4.93 1.95 32.09
CA PHE A 3 5.56 2.65 33.21
C PHE A 3 5.24 4.16 33.22
N ILE A 4 5.21 4.81 32.08
CA ILE A 4 4.88 6.24 31.99
C ILE A 4 3.39 6.46 32.23
N LEU A 5 2.53 5.56 31.74
CA LEU A 5 1.09 5.62 31.95
C LEU A 5 0.72 5.33 33.42
N SER A 6 1.37 4.37 34.06
CA SER A 6 1.16 4.09 35.49
C SER A 6 1.66 5.21 36.40
N THR A 7 2.73 5.92 36.02
CA THR A 7 3.20 7.10 36.76
C THR A 7 2.27 8.30 36.57
N LEU A 8 1.65 8.47 35.41
CA LEU A 8 0.64 9.48 35.18
C LEU A 8 -0.66 9.20 35.96
N ASP A 9 -1.09 7.94 36.04
CA ASP A 9 -2.23 7.52 36.88
C ASP A 9 -1.99 7.84 38.38
N TYR A 10 -0.78 7.62 38.85
CA TYR A 10 -0.40 7.91 40.25
C TYR A 10 -0.31 9.44 40.52
N LEU A 11 0.18 10.25 39.58
CA LEU A 11 0.37 11.69 39.75
C LEU A 11 -0.92 12.49 39.61
N LEU A 12 -1.89 12.03 38.82
CA LEU A 12 -3.10 12.78 38.52
C LEU A 12 -4.30 12.38 39.38
N GLY A 13 -4.22 11.28 40.14
CA GLY A 13 -5.29 10.81 41.05
C GLY A 13 -6.64 10.51 40.37
N ILE A 14 -6.64 10.41 39.02
CA ILE A 14 -7.80 10.12 38.22
C ILE A 14 -7.64 8.68 37.72
N PRO A 15 -8.69 7.85 37.69
CA PRO A 15 -8.61 6.52 37.07
C PRO A 15 -8.43 6.68 35.57
N VAL A 16 -7.18 6.96 35.17
CA VAL A 16 -6.75 7.19 33.78
C VAL A 16 -6.68 5.86 33.02
N LEU A 17 -6.94 4.69 33.70
CA LEU A 17 -6.82 3.39 33.08
C LEU A 17 -7.66 3.27 31.78
N GLY A 18 -8.85 3.89 31.74
CA GLY A 18 -9.63 4.01 30.51
C GLY A 18 -9.08 5.06 29.53
N TRP A 19 -8.63 6.21 30.04
CA TRP A 19 -8.09 7.31 29.23
C TRP A 19 -6.66 7.03 28.78
N GLY A 20 -5.86 6.33 29.59
CA GLY A 20 -4.49 5.95 29.26
C GLY A 20 -4.40 5.06 28.02
N VAL A 21 -5.34 4.14 27.82
CA VAL A 21 -5.42 3.30 26.62
C VAL A 21 -5.73 4.18 25.38
N HIS A 22 -6.67 5.11 25.49
CA HIS A 22 -7.02 6.02 24.39
C HIS A 22 -5.89 7.00 24.05
N ILE A 23 -5.21 7.56 25.05
CA ILE A 23 -4.07 8.46 24.86
C ILE A 23 -2.91 7.68 24.21
N GLY A 24 -2.63 6.46 24.64
CA GLY A 24 -1.61 5.60 24.05
C GLY A 24 -1.91 5.26 22.59
N LEU A 25 -3.17 5.01 22.26
CA LEU A 25 -3.60 4.73 20.88
C LEU A 25 -3.49 5.96 19.99
N ILE A 26 -3.90 7.14 20.47
CA ILE A 26 -3.75 8.42 19.76
C ILE A 26 -2.27 8.71 19.52
N TYR A 27 -1.41 8.49 20.53
CA TYR A 27 0.03 8.71 20.37
C TYR A 27 0.64 7.78 19.30
N LYS A 28 0.31 6.48 19.33
CA LYS A 28 0.75 5.52 18.31
C LYS A 28 0.27 5.91 16.91
N ALA A 29 -1.00 6.31 16.77
CA ALA A 29 -1.58 6.77 15.52
C ALA A 29 -0.88 8.02 14.99
N LEU A 30 -0.59 8.98 15.85
CA LEU A 30 0.07 10.23 15.49
C LEU A 30 1.52 10.00 15.08
N LEU A 31 2.24 9.15 15.80
CA LEU A 31 3.61 8.75 15.47
C LEU A 31 3.68 8.04 14.12
N LEU A 32 2.78 7.09 13.86
CA LEU A 32 2.70 6.41 12.57
C LEU A 32 2.35 7.39 11.45
N LEU A 33 1.39 8.31 11.67
CA LEU A 33 0.99 9.32 10.68
C LEU A 33 2.18 10.20 10.31
N VAL A 34 2.92 10.74 11.29
CA VAL A 34 4.10 11.58 11.03
C VAL A 34 5.18 10.79 10.31
N ALA A 35 5.49 9.57 10.75
CA ALA A 35 6.48 8.71 10.10
C ALA A 35 6.09 8.40 8.66
N LEU A 36 4.82 8.07 8.40
CA LEU A 36 4.29 7.78 7.08
C LEU A 36 4.35 8.99 6.15
N LEU A 37 3.96 10.17 6.62
CA LEU A 37 4.03 11.42 5.83
C LEU A 37 5.48 11.77 5.47
N LEU A 38 6.41 11.63 6.43
CA LEU A 38 7.84 11.81 6.16
C LEU A 38 8.35 10.80 5.14
N PHE A 39 8.01 9.52 5.30
CA PHE A 39 8.39 8.48 4.37
C PHE A 39 7.84 8.74 2.98
N THR A 40 6.57 9.13 2.87
CA THR A 40 5.93 9.51 1.60
C THR A 40 6.64 10.68 0.91
N ALA A 41 7.09 11.69 1.66
CA ALA A 41 7.85 12.81 1.10
C ALA A 41 9.18 12.37 0.47
N PHE A 42 9.91 11.44 1.12
CA PHE A 42 11.15 10.89 0.58
C PHE A 42 10.91 9.92 -0.59
N VAL A 43 9.84 9.15 -0.54
CA VAL A 43 9.43 8.26 -1.63
C VAL A 43 9.08 9.05 -2.89
N LEU A 44 8.38 10.17 -2.77
CA LEU A 44 8.07 11.08 -3.88
C LEU A 44 9.35 11.64 -4.53
N LEU A 45 10.34 11.97 -3.71
CA LEU A 45 11.66 12.40 -4.22
C LEU A 45 12.39 11.24 -4.91
N ALA A 46 12.35 10.03 -4.33
CA ALA A 46 12.98 8.84 -4.89
C ALA A 46 12.37 8.47 -6.25
N ASP A 47 11.04 8.51 -6.39
CA ASP A 47 10.33 8.27 -7.66
C ASP A 47 10.87 9.20 -8.77
N ARG A 48 10.94 10.51 -8.49
CA ARG A 48 11.45 11.51 -9.43
C ARG A 48 12.93 11.29 -9.78
N LYS A 49 13.76 10.87 -8.82
CA LYS A 49 15.19 10.62 -9.04
C LYS A 49 15.45 9.34 -9.82
N VAL A 50 14.74 8.25 -9.48
CA VAL A 50 14.86 6.98 -10.20
C VAL A 50 14.44 7.16 -11.66
N TRP A 51 13.30 7.81 -11.89
CA TRP A 51 12.85 8.09 -13.24
C TRP A 51 13.83 8.96 -14.05
N ALA A 52 14.35 10.03 -13.42
CA ALA A 52 15.35 10.88 -14.07
C ALA A 52 16.64 10.12 -14.39
N ALA A 53 17.10 9.24 -13.49
CA ALA A 53 18.30 8.44 -13.71
C ALA A 53 18.15 7.47 -14.90
N VAL A 54 17.00 6.80 -15.02
CA VAL A 54 16.71 5.92 -16.18
C VAL A 54 16.65 6.70 -17.49
N GLN A 55 16.14 7.94 -17.46
CA GLN A 55 16.08 8.83 -18.62
C GLN A 55 17.39 9.60 -18.88
N LEU A 56 18.48 9.27 -18.18
CA LEU A 56 19.80 9.93 -18.29
C LEU A 56 19.74 11.46 -18.08
N ARG A 57 18.81 11.92 -17.23
CA ARG A 57 18.70 13.33 -16.84
C ARG A 57 18.83 13.50 -15.32
N ARG A 58 19.09 14.72 -14.88
CA ARG A 58 19.16 15.03 -13.45
C ARG A 58 17.75 15.25 -12.88
N GLY A 59 17.46 14.56 -11.77
CA GLY A 59 16.26 14.82 -10.96
C GLY A 59 16.43 16.09 -10.11
N PRO A 60 15.44 16.38 -9.21
CA PRO A 60 15.51 17.55 -8.32
C PRO A 60 16.81 17.55 -7.50
N ASN A 61 17.57 18.65 -7.55
CA ASN A 61 18.86 18.76 -6.86
C ASN A 61 19.14 20.15 -6.27
N VAL A 62 18.26 21.15 -6.49
CA VAL A 62 18.50 22.54 -6.12
C VAL A 62 18.00 22.87 -4.71
N VAL A 63 16.82 22.36 -4.32
CA VAL A 63 16.22 22.70 -3.03
C VAL A 63 16.81 21.81 -1.92
N GLY A 64 17.71 22.36 -1.14
CA GLY A 64 18.48 21.65 -0.11
C GLY A 64 19.57 20.74 -0.68
N PRO A 65 20.36 20.07 0.20
CA PRO A 65 21.39 19.13 -0.23
C PRO A 65 20.78 18.01 -1.09
N PHE A 66 21.27 17.84 -2.31
CA PHE A 66 20.76 16.83 -3.26
C PHE A 66 19.25 16.88 -3.53
N GLY A 67 18.58 18.02 -3.29
CA GLY A 67 17.15 18.18 -3.49
C GLY A 67 16.27 17.51 -2.43
N LEU A 68 16.79 17.16 -1.25
CA LEU A 68 16.05 16.48 -0.18
C LEU A 68 14.84 17.27 0.32
N LEU A 69 14.88 18.60 0.26
CA LEU A 69 13.78 19.46 0.70
C LEU A 69 12.73 19.76 -0.40
N GLN A 70 12.90 19.21 -1.60
CA GLN A 70 11.98 19.49 -2.72
C GLN A 70 10.53 19.12 -2.41
N SER A 71 10.30 17.96 -1.81
CA SER A 71 8.95 17.50 -1.48
C SER A 71 8.27 18.42 -0.45
N PHE A 72 9.03 18.96 0.51
CA PHE A 72 8.51 19.93 1.50
C PHE A 72 8.21 21.27 0.85
N ALA A 73 9.04 21.74 -0.08
CA ALA A 73 8.78 22.96 -0.84
C ALA A 73 7.54 22.84 -1.71
N ASP A 74 7.34 21.67 -2.36
CA ASP A 74 6.13 21.38 -3.14
C ASP A 74 4.88 21.36 -2.25
N LEU A 75 4.96 20.74 -1.07
CA LEU A 75 3.87 20.72 -0.09
C LEU A 75 3.50 22.14 0.39
N LEU A 76 4.52 22.95 0.73
CA LEU A 76 4.30 24.33 1.16
C LEU A 76 3.68 25.17 0.04
N LYS A 77 4.13 25.00 -1.20
CA LYS A 77 3.54 25.66 -2.38
C LYS A 77 2.05 25.35 -2.52
N PHE A 78 1.65 24.08 -2.39
CA PHE A 78 0.25 23.69 -2.49
C PHE A 78 -0.60 24.18 -1.31
N ALA A 79 -0.04 24.23 -0.11
CA ALA A 79 -0.73 24.72 1.09
C ALA A 79 -0.98 26.23 1.04
N LEU A 80 -0.06 27.00 0.45
CA LEU A 80 -0.19 28.46 0.35
C LEU A 80 -0.95 28.92 -0.90
N LYS A 81 -1.12 28.04 -1.88
CA LYS A 81 -1.84 28.37 -3.13
C LYS A 81 -3.34 28.42 -2.88
N GLU A 82 -4.01 29.41 -3.45
CA GLU A 82 -5.47 29.56 -3.39
C GLU A 82 -6.17 28.43 -4.17
N PRO A 83 -7.14 27.71 -3.56
CA PRO A 83 -7.92 26.69 -4.25
C PRO A 83 -8.96 27.35 -5.18
N VAL A 84 -8.97 26.94 -6.45
CA VAL A 84 -9.95 27.38 -7.44
C VAL A 84 -11.06 26.32 -7.51
N ILE A 85 -12.30 26.72 -7.27
CA ILE A 85 -13.48 25.85 -7.38
C ILE A 85 -14.27 26.30 -8.62
N PRO A 86 -14.48 25.39 -9.62
CA PRO A 86 -15.25 25.71 -10.81
C PRO A 86 -16.69 26.14 -10.47
N GLY A 87 -17.20 27.14 -11.17
CA GLY A 87 -18.53 27.70 -10.86
C GLY A 87 -19.71 26.74 -11.06
N GLY A 88 -19.55 25.73 -11.91
CA GLY A 88 -20.57 24.71 -12.17
C GLY A 88 -20.43 23.45 -11.31
N SER A 89 -19.43 23.36 -10.42
CA SER A 89 -19.17 22.19 -9.56
C SER A 89 -20.02 22.20 -8.30
N ASP A 90 -20.33 21.01 -7.77
CA ASP A 90 -20.88 20.85 -6.43
C ASP A 90 -19.76 21.04 -5.40
N LYS A 91 -19.75 22.18 -4.70
CA LYS A 91 -18.68 22.59 -3.79
C LYS A 91 -18.44 21.60 -2.65
N VAL A 92 -19.51 21.02 -2.10
CA VAL A 92 -19.43 20.09 -0.96
C VAL A 92 -18.77 18.78 -1.40
N LEU A 93 -19.28 18.18 -2.45
CA LEU A 93 -18.74 16.92 -2.98
C LEU A 93 -17.33 17.11 -3.55
N PHE A 94 -17.05 18.27 -4.17
CA PHE A 94 -15.74 18.61 -4.71
C PHE A 94 -14.65 18.65 -3.65
N LEU A 95 -14.93 19.20 -2.46
CA LEU A 95 -13.98 19.22 -1.34
C LEU A 95 -13.95 17.90 -0.55
N LEU A 96 -15.08 17.18 -0.49
CA LEU A 96 -15.19 15.92 0.23
C LEU A 96 -14.39 14.79 -0.46
N ALA A 97 -14.39 14.75 -1.79
CA ALA A 97 -13.76 13.68 -2.56
C ALA A 97 -12.26 13.49 -2.25
N PRO A 98 -11.39 14.52 -2.34
CA PRO A 98 -9.97 14.36 -2.00
C PRO A 98 -9.75 14.06 -0.52
N LEU A 99 -10.61 14.58 0.38
CA LEU A 99 -10.55 14.27 1.80
C LEU A 99 -10.85 12.78 2.06
N LEU A 100 -11.88 12.22 1.41
CA LEU A 100 -12.20 10.80 1.49
C LEU A 100 -11.03 9.93 1.01
N THR A 101 -10.46 10.23 -0.16
CA THR A 101 -9.33 9.46 -0.70
C THR A 101 -8.14 9.47 0.26
N ALA A 102 -7.75 10.64 0.76
CA ALA A 102 -6.61 10.76 1.67
C ALA A 102 -6.87 10.08 3.02
N THR A 103 -8.05 10.25 3.61
CA THR A 103 -8.38 9.65 4.92
C THR A 103 -8.48 8.13 4.85
N LEU A 104 -9.07 7.57 3.79
CA LEU A 104 -9.17 6.12 3.62
C LEU A 104 -7.80 5.49 3.35
N ALA A 105 -6.96 6.13 2.53
CA ALA A 105 -5.58 5.68 2.33
C ALA A 105 -4.79 5.63 3.65
N LEU A 106 -4.92 6.64 4.51
CA LEU A 106 -4.31 6.65 5.84
C LEU A 106 -4.91 5.59 6.77
N ALA A 107 -6.23 5.38 6.72
CA ALA A 107 -6.93 4.40 7.57
C ALA A 107 -6.46 2.96 7.29
N GLY A 108 -6.11 2.63 6.04
CA GLY A 108 -5.54 1.33 5.68
C GLY A 108 -4.26 0.99 6.43
N TRP A 109 -3.45 1.98 6.83
CA TRP A 109 -2.21 1.78 7.56
C TRP A 109 -2.39 1.42 9.04
N ALA A 110 -3.60 1.57 9.58
CA ALA A 110 -3.88 1.28 10.99
C ALA A 110 -3.62 -0.19 11.36
N ILE A 111 -3.78 -1.12 10.42
CA ILE A 111 -3.63 -2.56 10.62
C ILE A 111 -2.29 -3.12 10.13
N ILE A 112 -1.46 -2.30 9.47
CA ILE A 112 -0.18 -2.75 8.93
C ILE A 112 0.83 -2.96 10.07
N PRO A 113 1.29 -4.19 10.32
CA PRO A 113 2.31 -4.46 11.31
C PRO A 113 3.68 -4.08 10.76
N VAL A 114 4.25 -3.00 11.25
CA VAL A 114 5.58 -2.51 10.85
C VAL A 114 6.71 -3.30 11.54
N GLY A 115 6.40 -3.95 12.65
CA GLY A 115 7.31 -4.77 13.44
C GLY A 115 6.53 -5.68 14.38
N GLU A 116 7.22 -6.53 15.11
CA GLU A 116 6.60 -7.44 16.07
C GLU A 116 5.86 -6.63 17.16
N GLY A 117 4.53 -6.79 17.26
CA GLY A 117 3.68 -6.01 18.16
C GLY A 117 3.55 -4.51 17.85
N LEU A 118 4.06 -4.04 16.72
CA LEU A 118 4.02 -2.65 16.30
C LEU A 118 2.92 -2.40 15.23
N ALA A 119 1.71 -2.83 15.50
CA ALA A 119 0.51 -2.41 14.78
C ALA A 119 -0.28 -1.42 15.67
N ILE A 120 -1.04 -0.49 15.07
CA ILE A 120 -1.98 0.35 15.83
C ILE A 120 -3.14 -0.51 16.30
N ALA A 121 -3.69 -1.31 15.38
CA ALA A 121 -4.78 -2.23 15.64
C ALA A 121 -4.40 -3.62 15.07
N ASP A 122 -4.12 -4.57 15.96
CA ASP A 122 -3.92 -5.97 15.58
C ASP A 122 -5.28 -6.67 15.64
N ILE A 123 -5.94 -6.78 14.49
CA ILE A 123 -7.31 -7.29 14.35
C ILE A 123 -7.27 -8.63 13.64
N ASN A 124 -7.98 -9.63 14.20
CA ASN A 124 -8.08 -10.96 13.56
C ASN A 124 -8.68 -10.94 12.16
N LEU A 125 -9.46 -9.92 11.81
CA LEU A 125 -10.05 -9.70 10.49
C LEU A 125 -9.33 -8.60 9.69
N GLY A 126 -8.02 -8.39 9.92
CA GLY A 126 -7.25 -7.30 9.35
C GLY A 126 -7.34 -7.22 7.83
N ILE A 127 -7.22 -8.34 7.13
CA ILE A 127 -7.31 -8.38 5.67
C ILE A 127 -8.67 -7.94 5.15
N LEU A 128 -9.77 -8.34 5.80
CA LEU A 128 -11.12 -7.91 5.38
C LEU A 128 -11.31 -6.41 5.59
N TYR A 129 -10.79 -5.86 6.69
CA TYR A 129 -10.79 -4.42 6.91
C TYR A 129 -10.02 -3.69 5.80
N LEU A 130 -8.85 -4.17 5.41
CA LEU A 130 -8.04 -3.56 4.36
C LEU A 130 -8.77 -3.56 3.01
N LEU A 131 -9.35 -4.68 2.61
CA LEU A 131 -10.13 -4.77 1.38
C LEU A 131 -11.35 -3.85 1.41
N ALA A 132 -12.04 -3.73 2.56
CA ALA A 132 -13.17 -2.81 2.70
C ALA A 132 -12.74 -1.35 2.55
N ILE A 133 -11.61 -0.94 3.15
CA ILE A 133 -11.07 0.42 3.03
C ILE A 133 -10.61 0.72 1.60
N SER A 134 -9.95 -0.23 0.95
CA SER A 134 -9.53 -0.12 -0.46
C SER A 134 -10.74 0.11 -1.37
N SER A 135 -11.77 -0.72 -1.25
CA SER A 135 -13.03 -0.58 -2.01
C SER A 135 -13.70 0.78 -1.81
N LEU A 136 -13.70 1.29 -0.57
CA LEU A 136 -14.25 2.62 -0.28
C LEU A 136 -13.42 3.75 -0.90
N GLY A 137 -12.11 3.56 -1.08
CA GLY A 137 -11.20 4.52 -1.71
C GLY A 137 -11.61 4.89 -3.14
N VAL A 138 -12.19 3.94 -3.88
CA VAL A 138 -12.69 4.14 -5.25
C VAL A 138 -13.76 5.23 -5.32
N TYR A 139 -14.62 5.33 -4.29
CA TYR A 139 -15.67 6.36 -4.25
C TYR A 139 -15.11 7.78 -4.22
N GLY A 140 -13.95 8.00 -3.60
CA GLY A 140 -13.31 9.31 -3.63
C GLY A 140 -12.99 9.78 -5.05
N VAL A 141 -12.52 8.88 -5.91
CA VAL A 141 -12.21 9.15 -7.32
C VAL A 141 -13.50 9.38 -8.13
N ILE A 142 -14.53 8.55 -7.93
CA ILE A 142 -15.82 8.66 -8.62
C ILE A 142 -16.49 9.99 -8.28
N ILE A 143 -16.59 10.30 -6.99
CA ILE A 143 -17.21 11.54 -6.50
C ILE A 143 -16.44 12.75 -7.01
N GLY A 144 -15.09 12.69 -7.03
CA GLY A 144 -14.24 13.76 -7.53
C GLY A 144 -14.50 14.10 -9.00
N GLY A 145 -14.59 13.08 -9.86
CA GLY A 145 -14.92 13.28 -11.27
C GLY A 145 -16.36 13.76 -11.48
N TRP A 146 -17.32 13.24 -10.72
CA TRP A 146 -18.72 13.66 -10.80
C TRP A 146 -18.92 15.11 -10.34
N ALA A 147 -18.34 15.48 -9.19
CA ALA A 147 -18.49 16.80 -8.59
C ALA A 147 -17.87 17.93 -9.44
N SER A 148 -16.90 17.62 -10.27
CA SER A 148 -16.24 18.56 -11.18
C SER A 148 -17.16 19.09 -12.29
N ASN A 149 -18.27 18.40 -12.59
CA ASN A 149 -19.24 18.76 -13.64
C ASN A 149 -18.58 19.06 -15.00
N SER A 150 -17.54 18.33 -15.35
CA SER A 150 -16.79 18.46 -16.61
C SER A 150 -16.68 17.10 -17.29
N LYS A 151 -16.65 17.07 -18.62
CA LYS A 151 -16.68 15.83 -19.40
C LYS A 151 -15.42 14.98 -19.21
N TYR A 152 -14.24 15.61 -19.18
CA TYR A 152 -12.97 14.88 -19.04
C TYR A 152 -12.78 14.27 -17.65
N PRO A 153 -12.99 14.99 -16.53
CA PRO A 153 -12.96 14.41 -15.21
C PRO A 153 -13.96 13.26 -15.02
N PHE A 154 -15.17 13.39 -15.53
CA PHE A 154 -16.19 12.35 -15.44
C PHE A 154 -15.77 11.06 -16.16
N LEU A 155 -15.29 11.16 -17.42
CA LEU A 155 -14.80 10.00 -18.16
C LEU A 155 -13.54 9.40 -17.53
N GLY A 156 -12.64 10.23 -16.99
CA GLY A 156 -11.44 9.79 -16.30
C GLY A 156 -11.77 9.00 -15.02
N SER A 157 -12.72 9.49 -14.23
CA SER A 157 -13.16 8.82 -12.99
C SER A 157 -13.83 7.48 -13.25
N LEU A 158 -14.67 7.36 -14.29
CA LEU A 158 -15.29 6.09 -14.67
C LEU A 158 -14.26 5.06 -15.14
N ARG A 159 -13.26 5.48 -15.93
CA ARG A 159 -12.15 4.60 -16.35
C ARG A 159 -11.33 4.12 -15.14
N SER A 160 -11.00 5.04 -14.22
CA SER A 160 -10.29 4.71 -13.00
C SER A 160 -11.06 3.71 -12.14
N ALA A 161 -12.33 3.98 -11.88
CA ALA A 161 -13.17 3.11 -11.08
C ALA A 161 -13.28 1.69 -11.69
N ALA A 162 -13.50 1.60 -13.00
CA ALA A 162 -13.55 0.31 -13.69
C ALA A 162 -12.22 -0.46 -13.60
N GLN A 163 -11.09 0.24 -13.70
CA GLN A 163 -9.76 -0.33 -13.53
C GLN A 163 -9.57 -0.84 -12.10
N MET A 164 -9.73 0.01 -11.09
CA MET A 164 -9.52 -0.32 -9.69
C MET A 164 -10.37 -1.51 -9.27
N VAL A 165 -11.69 -1.50 -9.51
CA VAL A 165 -12.61 -2.60 -9.16
C VAL A 165 -12.23 -3.91 -9.87
N SER A 166 -11.82 -3.86 -11.14
CA SER A 166 -11.43 -5.07 -11.88
C SER A 166 -10.18 -5.74 -11.30
N TYR A 167 -9.20 -4.95 -10.88
CA TYR A 167 -7.95 -5.47 -10.32
C TYR A 167 -8.07 -5.82 -8.84
N GLU A 168 -8.96 -5.18 -8.10
CA GLU A 168 -9.30 -5.54 -6.73
C GLU A 168 -9.81 -6.98 -6.62
N VAL A 169 -10.63 -7.45 -7.57
CA VAL A 169 -11.07 -8.85 -7.62
C VAL A 169 -9.86 -9.79 -7.75
N SER A 170 -8.91 -9.46 -8.63
CA SER A 170 -7.69 -10.28 -8.80
C SER A 170 -6.83 -10.28 -7.54
N ILE A 171 -6.65 -9.13 -6.90
CA ILE A 171 -5.91 -8.99 -5.63
C ILE A 171 -6.58 -9.83 -4.52
N GLY A 172 -7.91 -9.75 -4.41
CA GLY A 172 -8.67 -10.55 -3.45
C GLY A 172 -8.45 -12.07 -3.61
N LEU A 173 -8.46 -12.57 -4.84
CA LEU A 173 -8.18 -14.00 -5.12
C LEU A 173 -6.75 -14.41 -4.80
N VAL A 174 -5.77 -13.53 -5.07
CA VAL A 174 -4.38 -13.77 -4.69
C VAL A 174 -4.23 -13.81 -3.17
N ILE A 175 -4.87 -12.90 -2.45
CA ILE A 175 -4.87 -12.89 -0.99
C ILE A 175 -5.48 -14.19 -0.45
N ILE A 176 -6.59 -14.67 -1.01
CA ILE A 176 -7.21 -15.95 -0.62
C ILE A 176 -6.21 -17.11 -0.78
N THR A 177 -5.38 -17.11 -1.82
CA THR A 177 -4.35 -18.15 -2.01
C THR A 177 -3.32 -18.15 -0.88
N VAL A 178 -2.89 -16.98 -0.41
CA VAL A 178 -1.98 -16.85 0.74
C VAL A 178 -2.68 -17.28 2.04
N LEU A 179 -3.94 -16.88 2.22
CA LEU A 179 -4.75 -17.25 3.39
C LEU A 179 -4.98 -18.76 3.51
N LEU A 180 -5.12 -19.47 2.38
CA LEU A 180 -5.22 -20.93 2.39
C LEU A 180 -3.96 -21.59 2.96
N CYS A 181 -2.79 -20.99 2.73
CA CYS A 181 -1.53 -21.50 3.30
C CYS A 181 -1.42 -21.22 4.81
N VAL A 182 -1.89 -20.07 5.25
CA VAL A 182 -1.72 -19.59 6.63
C VAL A 182 -2.88 -20.00 7.56
N GLY A 183 -4.11 -19.97 7.06
CA GLY A 183 -5.31 -20.25 7.86
C GLY A 183 -5.76 -19.11 8.80
N SER A 184 -5.14 -17.92 8.72
CA SER A 184 -5.48 -16.74 9.54
C SER A 184 -5.67 -15.50 8.68
N LEU A 185 -6.62 -14.62 9.05
CA LEU A 185 -6.86 -13.32 8.42
C LEU A 185 -6.05 -12.18 9.06
N ASN A 186 -5.27 -12.49 10.09
CA ASN A 186 -4.41 -11.53 10.76
C ASN A 186 -3.10 -11.35 10.00
N LEU A 187 -2.71 -10.11 9.76
CA LEU A 187 -1.49 -9.77 9.03
C LEU A 187 -0.21 -10.16 9.79
N SER A 188 -0.24 -10.11 11.12
CA SER A 188 0.89 -10.52 11.97
C SER A 188 1.12 -12.03 11.88
N ASP A 189 0.05 -12.83 11.88
CA ASP A 189 0.13 -14.29 11.75
C ASP A 189 0.70 -14.72 10.41
N ILE A 190 0.40 -13.98 9.34
CA ILE A 190 0.96 -14.25 8.00
C ILE A 190 2.48 -14.13 8.00
N VAL A 191 3.03 -13.13 8.69
CA VAL A 191 4.48 -12.94 8.78
C VAL A 191 5.11 -14.03 9.65
N ILE A 192 4.47 -14.40 10.77
CA ILE A 192 4.94 -15.47 11.66
C ILE A 192 4.91 -16.81 10.91
N ALA A 193 3.83 -17.12 10.22
CA ALA A 193 3.70 -18.34 9.42
C ALA A 193 4.81 -18.46 8.36
N GLN A 194 5.17 -17.38 7.68
CA GLN A 194 6.29 -17.38 6.73
C GLN A 194 7.65 -17.61 7.39
N ARG A 195 7.79 -17.29 8.67
CA ARG A 195 9.03 -17.54 9.41
C ARG A 195 9.13 -19.01 9.86
N GLU A 196 8.00 -19.61 10.27
CA GLU A 196 7.96 -20.96 10.82
C GLU A 196 7.80 -22.06 9.75
N MET A 197 7.06 -21.76 8.66
CA MET A 197 6.78 -22.67 7.56
C MET A 197 7.63 -22.32 6.35
N GLY A 198 8.48 -23.21 5.88
CA GLY A 198 9.14 -22.88 4.65
C GLY A 198 10.03 -23.94 4.07
N LEU A 199 10.40 -23.69 2.82
CA LEU A 199 11.32 -24.55 2.04
C LEU A 199 12.70 -24.66 2.68
N ALA A 200 13.18 -23.65 3.40
CA ALA A 200 14.45 -23.71 4.10
C ALA A 200 14.49 -24.79 5.19
N HIS A 201 13.38 -24.98 5.92
CA HIS A 201 13.24 -26.05 6.89
C HIS A 201 13.21 -27.43 6.21
N LEU A 202 12.53 -27.55 5.07
CA LEU A 202 12.50 -28.78 4.28
C LEU A 202 13.87 -29.12 3.67
N LEU A 203 14.65 -28.10 3.28
CA LEU A 203 15.97 -28.27 2.69
C LEU A 203 17.10 -28.40 3.74
N GLY A 204 16.79 -28.34 5.04
CA GLY A 204 17.77 -28.43 6.13
C GLY A 204 18.71 -27.22 6.23
N VAL A 205 18.29 -26.05 5.75
CA VAL A 205 19.08 -24.80 5.74
C VAL A 205 18.27 -23.69 6.45
N PRO A 206 17.91 -23.85 7.75
CA PRO A 206 16.97 -22.97 8.45
C PRO A 206 17.46 -21.50 8.56
N TRP A 207 18.77 -21.26 8.41
CA TRP A 207 19.35 -19.92 8.47
C TRP A 207 19.04 -19.05 7.23
N LEU A 208 18.55 -19.63 6.14
CA LEU A 208 18.17 -18.92 4.90
C LEU A 208 16.68 -18.59 4.91
N SER A 209 16.25 -17.71 5.81
CA SER A 209 14.82 -17.37 6.00
C SER A 209 14.13 -16.83 4.75
N PHE A 210 14.87 -16.23 3.80
CA PHE A 210 14.29 -15.73 2.55
C PHE A 210 13.70 -16.84 1.66
N LEU A 211 14.11 -18.10 1.81
CA LEU A 211 13.53 -19.25 1.12
C LEU A 211 12.19 -19.70 1.71
N ASN A 212 11.91 -19.29 2.96
CA ASN A 212 10.64 -19.55 3.62
C ASN A 212 9.53 -18.62 3.16
N TRP A 213 9.85 -17.49 2.54
CA TRP A 213 8.88 -16.51 2.12
C TRP A 213 8.01 -17.00 0.97
N PHE A 214 6.76 -16.62 0.94
CA PHE A 214 5.78 -17.08 -0.04
C PHE A 214 6.04 -16.63 -1.49
N TRP A 215 6.95 -15.70 -1.72
CA TRP A 215 7.32 -15.29 -3.08
C TRP A 215 7.85 -16.46 -3.92
N LEU A 216 8.50 -17.45 -3.33
CA LEU A 216 9.06 -18.58 -4.02
C LEU A 216 8.00 -19.67 -4.33
N PRO A 217 7.26 -20.24 -3.33
CA PRO A 217 6.25 -21.26 -3.60
C PRO A 217 5.04 -20.71 -4.36
N LEU A 218 4.68 -19.44 -4.15
CA LEU A 218 3.55 -18.77 -4.82
C LEU A 218 4.03 -17.75 -5.87
N PHE A 219 5.15 -18.01 -6.55
CA PHE A 219 5.75 -17.09 -7.52
C PHE A 219 4.77 -16.54 -8.58
N PRO A 220 3.90 -17.35 -9.21
CA PRO A 220 2.91 -16.82 -10.15
C PRO A 220 1.95 -15.82 -9.48
N MET A 221 1.55 -16.07 -8.23
CA MET A 221 0.65 -15.18 -7.48
C MET A 221 1.35 -13.89 -7.05
N PHE A 222 2.64 -13.96 -6.73
CA PHE A 222 3.45 -12.77 -6.47
C PHE A 222 3.48 -11.83 -7.69
N ILE A 223 3.67 -12.37 -8.90
CA ILE A 223 3.66 -11.58 -10.14
C ILE A 223 2.27 -10.97 -10.39
N VAL A 224 1.20 -11.77 -10.26
CA VAL A 224 -0.17 -11.28 -10.44
C VAL A 224 -0.49 -10.19 -9.44
N PHE A 225 -0.12 -10.36 -8.17
CA PHE A 225 -0.31 -9.35 -7.13
C PHE A 225 0.43 -8.05 -7.45
N TYR A 226 1.70 -8.14 -7.81
CA TYR A 226 2.54 -6.99 -8.15
C TYR A 226 1.96 -6.17 -9.32
N ILE A 227 1.55 -6.85 -10.39
CA ILE A 227 0.97 -6.18 -11.56
C ILE A 227 -0.42 -5.60 -11.21
N SER A 228 -1.22 -6.32 -10.44
CA SER A 228 -2.54 -5.84 -10.00
C SER A 228 -2.42 -4.63 -9.07
N ALA A 229 -1.43 -4.61 -8.20
CA ALA A 229 -1.15 -3.48 -7.31
C ALA A 229 -0.73 -2.21 -8.09
N LEU A 230 0.08 -2.37 -9.17
CA LEU A 230 0.37 -1.27 -10.09
C LEU A 230 -0.88 -0.73 -10.78
N ALA A 231 -1.78 -1.62 -11.19
CA ALA A 231 -3.01 -1.24 -11.85
C ALA A 231 -4.01 -0.58 -10.89
N GLU A 232 -4.14 -1.07 -9.65
CA GLU A 232 -5.02 -0.49 -8.64
C GLU A 232 -4.58 0.92 -8.22
N THR A 233 -3.28 1.16 -8.17
CA THR A 233 -2.73 2.49 -7.85
C THR A 233 -2.63 3.42 -9.05
N ASN A 234 -3.24 3.09 -10.19
CA ASN A 234 -3.24 3.89 -11.43
C ASN A 234 -1.84 4.32 -11.88
N ARG A 235 -0.80 3.53 -11.58
CA ARG A 235 0.58 3.86 -11.94
C ARG A 235 0.97 3.35 -13.33
N PRO A 236 1.82 4.06 -14.06
CA PRO A 236 2.39 3.53 -15.29
C PRO A 236 3.02 2.12 -15.06
N PRO A 237 2.78 1.17 -15.96
CA PRO A 237 2.26 1.32 -17.32
C PRO A 237 0.73 1.41 -17.46
N PHE A 238 -0.02 1.40 -16.35
CA PHE A 238 -1.49 1.35 -16.30
C PHE A 238 -2.13 2.70 -15.95
N ASP A 239 -1.41 3.78 -16.14
CA ASP A 239 -1.86 5.16 -15.93
C ASP A 239 -2.78 5.63 -17.09
N LEU A 240 -3.97 5.05 -17.14
CA LEU A 240 -4.99 5.37 -18.14
C LEU A 240 -5.91 6.50 -17.70
N VAL A 241 -5.82 6.85 -16.44
CA VAL A 241 -6.63 7.87 -15.78
C VAL A 241 -6.11 9.26 -16.09
N GLU A 242 -4.80 9.45 -15.92
CA GLU A 242 -4.12 10.71 -16.23
C GLU A 242 -3.83 10.89 -17.72
N GLY A 243 -4.02 9.84 -18.53
CA GLY A 243 -3.70 9.82 -19.97
C GLY A 243 -3.61 11.19 -20.63
N GLU A 244 -2.47 11.90 -20.44
CA GLU A 244 -2.28 13.31 -20.87
C GLU A 244 -2.69 13.56 -22.31
N SER A 245 -2.48 12.57 -23.17
CA SER A 245 -2.83 12.63 -24.59
C SER A 245 -4.33 12.41 -24.87
N GLU A 246 -5.10 11.84 -23.92
CA GLU A 246 -6.51 11.49 -24.12
C GLU A 246 -7.45 12.32 -23.23
N LEU A 247 -7.10 12.49 -21.95
CA LEU A 247 -7.98 13.04 -20.90
C LEU A 247 -7.36 14.22 -20.12
N VAL A 248 -6.26 14.77 -20.58
CA VAL A 248 -5.51 15.90 -19.99
C VAL A 248 -4.89 15.51 -18.64
N ALA A 249 -5.66 15.45 -17.54
CA ALA A 249 -5.25 14.98 -16.22
C ALA A 249 -6.36 14.14 -15.56
N GLY A 250 -7.23 13.54 -16.35
CA GLY A 250 -8.31 12.68 -15.88
C GLY A 250 -9.22 13.36 -14.86
N PHE A 251 -9.52 12.67 -13.75
CA PHE A 251 -10.41 13.19 -12.71
C PHE A 251 -9.81 14.38 -11.93
N MET A 252 -8.49 14.59 -11.97
CA MET A 252 -7.80 15.69 -11.29
C MET A 252 -7.77 16.99 -12.09
N THR A 253 -8.28 17.02 -13.32
CA THR A 253 -8.15 18.18 -14.25
C THR A 253 -8.62 19.49 -13.65
N GLU A 254 -9.72 19.48 -12.91
CA GLU A 254 -10.31 20.70 -12.30
C GLU A 254 -9.77 21.00 -10.90
N TYR A 255 -8.99 20.08 -10.33
CA TYR A 255 -8.47 20.24 -8.98
C TYR A 255 -7.18 21.04 -8.95
N SER A 256 -7.07 21.95 -7.99
CA SER A 256 -5.89 22.80 -7.77
C SER A 256 -5.55 22.91 -6.29
N ALA A 257 -4.36 23.42 -5.98
CA ALA A 257 -3.90 23.72 -4.61
C ALA A 257 -4.06 22.54 -3.62
N THR A 258 -4.61 22.76 -2.45
CA THR A 258 -4.77 21.76 -1.37
C THR A 258 -5.61 20.55 -1.77
N PRO A 259 -6.77 20.66 -2.45
CA PRO A 259 -7.53 19.50 -2.92
C PRO A 259 -6.74 18.58 -3.86
N TYR A 260 -5.97 19.15 -4.79
CA TYR A 260 -5.07 18.36 -5.66
C TYR A 260 -3.98 17.65 -4.84
N MET A 261 -3.39 18.37 -3.87
CA MET A 261 -2.38 17.79 -2.98
C MET A 261 -2.93 16.59 -2.19
N LEU A 262 -4.17 16.65 -1.72
CA LEU A 262 -4.81 15.55 -0.98
C LEU A 262 -5.01 14.31 -1.86
N PHE A 263 -5.40 14.46 -3.12
CA PHE A 263 -5.47 13.33 -4.06
C PHE A 263 -4.10 12.70 -4.28
N MET A 264 -3.09 13.51 -4.60
CA MET A 264 -1.71 13.03 -4.78
C MET A 264 -1.15 12.35 -3.52
N LEU A 265 -1.44 12.91 -2.34
CA LEU A 265 -1.05 12.30 -1.07
C LEU A 265 -1.71 10.94 -0.88
N GLY A 266 -3.04 10.86 -1.10
CA GLY A 266 -3.79 9.61 -1.02
C GLY A 266 -3.23 8.55 -1.97
N GLU A 267 -2.92 8.92 -3.21
CA GLU A 267 -2.32 8.02 -4.19
C GLU A 267 -0.96 7.47 -3.74
N TYR A 268 -0.03 8.33 -3.30
CA TYR A 268 1.29 7.86 -2.83
C TYR A 268 1.20 7.02 -1.57
N ILE A 269 0.29 7.32 -0.65
CA ILE A 269 0.04 6.52 0.54
C ILE A 269 -0.53 5.15 0.15
N SER A 270 -1.44 5.09 -0.83
CA SER A 270 -1.98 3.83 -1.36
C SER A 270 -0.90 2.99 -2.06
N ILE A 271 0.01 3.62 -2.81
CA ILE A 271 1.16 2.92 -3.41
C ILE A 271 2.03 2.28 -2.32
N LEU A 272 2.36 3.04 -1.29
CA LEU A 272 3.13 2.53 -0.15
C LEU A 272 2.39 1.40 0.58
N LEU A 273 1.06 1.51 0.71
CA LEU A 273 0.22 0.47 1.29
C LEU A 273 0.30 -0.83 0.48
N MET A 274 0.22 -0.76 -0.86
CA MET A 274 0.38 -1.92 -1.74
C MET A 274 1.80 -2.51 -1.68
N CYS A 275 2.83 -1.66 -1.58
CA CYS A 275 4.20 -2.12 -1.35
C CYS A 275 4.36 -2.82 0.00
N ALA A 276 3.72 -2.31 1.05
CA ALA A 276 3.70 -2.92 2.38
C ALA A 276 2.97 -4.26 2.35
N MET A 277 1.81 -4.34 1.67
CA MET A 277 1.06 -5.58 1.50
C MET A 277 1.86 -6.63 0.73
N THR A 278 2.53 -6.24 -0.36
CA THR A 278 3.45 -7.13 -1.09
C THR A 278 4.53 -7.69 -0.17
N THR A 279 5.07 -6.85 0.70
CA THR A 279 6.11 -7.22 1.66
C THR A 279 5.58 -8.19 2.72
N ILE A 280 4.39 -7.97 3.25
CA ILE A 280 3.76 -8.82 4.26
C ILE A 280 3.35 -10.16 3.67
N LEU A 281 2.67 -10.15 2.53
CA LEU A 281 2.12 -11.37 1.93
C LEU A 281 3.19 -12.30 1.33
N PHE A 282 4.26 -11.73 0.78
CA PHE A 282 5.22 -12.52 -0.02
C PHE A 282 6.67 -12.45 0.44
N LEU A 283 7.10 -11.36 1.09
CA LEU A 283 8.50 -11.14 1.46
C LEU A 283 8.79 -11.25 2.96
N GLY A 284 7.88 -11.87 3.72
CA GLY A 284 8.09 -12.13 5.15
C GLY A 284 8.06 -10.88 6.04
N GLY A 285 7.37 -9.80 5.65
CA GLY A 285 7.17 -8.61 6.48
C GLY A 285 8.45 -8.08 7.12
N TRP A 286 8.46 -8.00 8.44
CA TRP A 286 9.60 -7.51 9.24
C TRP A 286 10.69 -8.57 9.50
N ALA A 287 10.51 -9.83 9.06
CA ALA A 287 11.49 -10.89 9.29
C ALA A 287 12.81 -10.60 8.56
N ALA A 288 13.93 -10.92 9.22
CA ALA A 288 15.25 -10.81 8.58
C ALA A 288 15.38 -11.81 7.42
N PRO A 289 16.10 -11.48 6.34
CA PRO A 289 16.31 -12.41 5.22
C PRO A 289 17.23 -13.59 5.58
N ILE A 290 18.08 -13.42 6.56
CA ILE A 290 19.03 -14.42 7.02
C ILE A 290 19.03 -14.41 8.55
N ASP A 291 18.80 -15.58 9.17
CA ASP A 291 18.79 -15.75 10.63
C ASP A 291 20.20 -16.01 11.20
N LEU A 292 21.15 -15.16 10.80
CA LEU A 292 22.52 -15.18 11.33
C LEU A 292 22.92 -13.80 11.87
N PRO A 293 23.70 -13.72 12.94
CA PRO A 293 24.37 -12.48 13.31
C PRO A 293 25.28 -12.01 12.15
N PRO A 294 25.29 -10.72 11.75
CA PRO A 294 24.68 -9.54 12.38
C PRO A 294 23.25 -9.18 11.94
N PHE A 295 22.61 -9.94 11.03
CA PHE A 295 21.31 -9.60 10.47
C PHE A 295 20.18 -9.62 11.52
N THR A 296 20.27 -10.51 12.51
CA THR A 296 19.30 -10.60 13.61
C THR A 296 19.41 -9.45 14.63
N TRP A 297 20.50 -8.69 14.63
CA TRP A 297 20.66 -7.53 15.52
C TRP A 297 19.92 -6.30 15.01
N VAL A 298 19.57 -6.28 13.73
CA VAL A 298 18.85 -5.18 13.11
C VAL A 298 17.36 -5.27 13.50
N PRO A 299 16.75 -4.19 14.03
CA PRO A 299 15.34 -4.16 14.36
C PRO A 299 14.46 -4.52 13.16
N GLY A 300 13.39 -5.30 13.38
CA GLY A 300 12.48 -5.73 12.31
C GLY A 300 11.87 -4.59 11.50
N VAL A 301 11.61 -3.45 12.13
CA VAL A 301 11.15 -2.22 11.45
C VAL A 301 12.08 -1.79 10.30
N VAL A 302 13.39 -1.90 10.51
CA VAL A 302 14.38 -1.52 9.48
C VAL A 302 14.28 -2.47 8.28
N TRP A 303 14.16 -3.78 8.54
CA TRP A 303 13.95 -4.76 7.47
C TRP A 303 12.65 -4.52 6.70
N PHE A 304 11.58 -4.18 7.40
CA PHE A 304 10.31 -3.83 6.77
C PHE A 304 10.46 -2.63 5.84
N VAL A 305 11.05 -1.54 6.32
CA VAL A 305 11.29 -0.31 5.52
C VAL A 305 12.18 -0.59 4.31
N ILE A 306 13.24 -1.40 4.46
CA ILE A 306 14.12 -1.78 3.34
C ILE A 306 13.35 -2.56 2.27
N LYS A 307 12.54 -3.54 2.67
CA LYS A 307 11.75 -4.35 1.73
C LYS A 307 10.66 -3.53 1.03
N VAL A 308 9.94 -2.69 1.76
CA VAL A 308 8.96 -1.76 1.18
C VAL A 308 9.64 -0.82 0.19
N SER A 309 10.82 -0.29 0.53
CA SER A 309 11.59 0.57 -0.38
C SER A 309 12.07 -0.17 -1.63
N LEU A 310 12.43 -1.45 -1.50
CA LEU A 310 12.81 -2.30 -2.64
C LEU A 310 11.63 -2.54 -3.57
N VAL A 311 10.46 -2.89 -3.03
CA VAL A 311 9.23 -3.07 -3.83
C VAL A 311 8.84 -1.76 -4.50
N PHE A 312 8.92 -0.64 -3.78
CA PHE A 312 8.67 0.68 -4.35
C PHE A 312 9.66 1.02 -5.48
N PHE A 313 10.94 0.67 -5.31
CA PHE A 313 11.94 0.82 -6.38
C PHE A 313 11.55 0.03 -7.63
N MET A 314 11.03 -1.19 -7.48
CA MET A 314 10.50 -1.97 -8.61
C MET A 314 9.31 -1.27 -9.27
N PHE A 315 8.39 -0.64 -8.51
CA PHE A 315 7.31 0.20 -9.03
C PHE A 315 7.84 1.38 -9.86
N ALA A 316 8.82 2.10 -9.33
CA ALA A 316 9.44 3.23 -10.02
C ALA A 316 10.17 2.79 -11.32
N MET A 317 10.83 1.63 -11.30
CA MET A 317 11.46 1.05 -12.49
C MET A 317 10.43 0.60 -13.54
N ALA A 318 9.32 0.00 -13.13
CA ALA A 318 8.24 -0.37 -14.04
C ALA A 318 7.70 0.88 -14.77
N LYS A 319 7.48 1.98 -14.03
CA LYS A 319 7.09 3.28 -14.60
C LYS A 319 8.10 3.81 -15.62
N ALA A 320 9.39 3.60 -15.38
CA ALA A 320 10.45 4.16 -16.21
C ALA A 320 10.70 3.36 -17.49
N ILE A 321 10.48 2.04 -17.48
CA ILE A 321 10.89 1.12 -18.56
C ILE A 321 9.70 0.71 -19.43
N VAL A 322 8.53 0.44 -18.81
CA VAL A 322 7.41 -0.19 -19.53
C VAL A 322 6.55 0.88 -20.23
N PRO A 323 6.24 0.73 -21.53
CA PRO A 323 5.35 1.64 -22.21
C PRO A 323 3.90 1.50 -21.71
N ARG A 324 3.12 2.57 -21.87
CA ARG A 324 1.70 2.62 -21.44
C ARG A 324 0.86 1.63 -22.24
N TYR A 325 0.00 0.89 -21.54
CA TYR A 325 -1.00 0.00 -22.15
C TYR A 325 -2.24 0.77 -22.56
N ARG A 326 -3.01 0.19 -23.49
CA ARG A 326 -4.32 0.70 -23.87
C ARG A 326 -5.40 0.15 -22.95
N TYR A 327 -6.51 0.88 -22.73
CA TYR A 327 -7.59 0.51 -21.82
C TYR A 327 -8.17 -0.88 -22.09
N ASP A 328 -8.45 -1.21 -23.37
CA ASP A 328 -8.96 -2.52 -23.79
C ASP A 328 -7.97 -3.67 -23.48
N GLN A 329 -6.67 -3.44 -23.64
CA GLN A 329 -5.62 -4.40 -23.31
C GLN A 329 -5.56 -4.64 -21.78
N LEU A 330 -5.62 -3.56 -20.99
CA LEU A 330 -5.63 -3.62 -19.55
C LEU A 330 -6.81 -4.46 -19.05
N MET A 331 -8.02 -4.14 -19.48
CA MET A 331 -9.23 -4.88 -19.08
C MET A 331 -9.18 -6.35 -19.51
N ARG A 332 -8.58 -6.64 -20.67
CA ARG A 332 -8.37 -8.02 -21.15
C ARG A 332 -7.42 -8.79 -20.24
N ILE A 333 -6.33 -8.18 -19.78
CA ILE A 333 -5.37 -8.81 -18.86
C ILE A 333 -6.06 -9.16 -17.54
N GLY A 334 -6.79 -8.22 -16.92
CA GLY A 334 -7.51 -8.45 -15.67
C GLY A 334 -8.52 -9.59 -15.77
N TRP A 335 -9.45 -9.50 -16.73
CA TRP A 335 -10.58 -10.45 -16.81
C TRP A 335 -10.27 -11.78 -17.51
N LYS A 336 -9.42 -11.78 -18.55
CA LYS A 336 -9.14 -12.99 -19.34
C LYS A 336 -7.89 -13.74 -18.90
N LEU A 337 -6.96 -13.09 -18.20
CA LEU A 337 -5.72 -13.72 -17.77
C LEU A 337 -5.66 -13.85 -16.24
N PHE A 338 -5.76 -12.75 -15.50
CA PHE A 338 -5.53 -12.77 -14.05
C PHE A 338 -6.64 -13.48 -13.27
N LEU A 339 -7.90 -13.24 -13.60
CA LEU A 339 -9.01 -13.87 -12.93
C LEU A 339 -9.01 -15.40 -13.12
N PRO A 340 -8.92 -15.97 -14.33
CA PRO A 340 -8.84 -17.44 -14.48
C PRO A 340 -7.59 -18.03 -13.86
N LEU A 341 -6.44 -17.35 -13.98
CA LEU A 341 -5.18 -17.82 -13.40
C LEU A 341 -5.25 -17.88 -11.88
N SER A 342 -5.76 -16.83 -11.23
CA SER A 342 -5.89 -16.80 -9.77
C SER A 342 -6.89 -17.84 -9.26
N LEU A 343 -8.02 -18.03 -9.94
CA LEU A 343 -8.97 -19.11 -9.62
C LEU A 343 -8.34 -20.50 -9.75
N ALA A 344 -7.62 -20.75 -10.84
CA ALA A 344 -6.92 -22.01 -11.04
C ALA A 344 -5.87 -22.26 -9.94
N MET A 345 -5.12 -21.21 -9.56
CA MET A 345 -4.11 -21.32 -8.50
C MET A 345 -4.72 -21.57 -7.12
N ILE A 346 -5.89 -21.04 -6.79
CA ILE A 346 -6.61 -21.38 -5.55
C ILE A 346 -6.86 -22.88 -5.48
N VAL A 347 -7.37 -23.48 -6.56
CA VAL A 347 -7.65 -24.91 -6.62
C VAL A 347 -6.36 -25.75 -6.53
N ILE A 348 -5.33 -25.34 -7.26
CA ILE A 348 -4.02 -26.03 -7.25
C ILE A 348 -3.40 -26.00 -5.85
N VAL A 349 -3.36 -24.82 -5.22
CA VAL A 349 -2.79 -24.65 -3.89
C VAL A 349 -3.58 -25.43 -2.85
N ALA A 350 -4.92 -25.38 -2.87
CA ALA A 350 -5.76 -26.16 -1.96
C ALA A 350 -5.50 -27.67 -2.12
N PHE A 351 -5.34 -28.18 -3.35
CA PHE A 351 -5.04 -29.56 -3.63
C PHE A 351 -3.64 -29.96 -3.13
N VAL A 352 -2.62 -29.12 -3.37
CA VAL A 352 -1.27 -29.35 -2.89
C VAL A 352 -1.21 -29.38 -1.37
N LEU A 353 -1.87 -28.44 -0.69
CA LEU A 353 -1.93 -28.39 0.77
C LEU A 353 -2.58 -29.66 1.36
N GLN A 354 -3.65 -30.15 0.73
CA GLN A 354 -4.32 -31.35 1.18
C GLN A 354 -3.46 -32.63 0.98
N LEU A 355 -2.68 -32.70 -0.10
CA LEU A 355 -1.80 -33.84 -0.37
C LEU A 355 -0.54 -33.84 0.49
N THR A 356 0.06 -32.69 0.71
CA THR A 356 1.36 -32.55 1.40
C THR A 356 1.22 -32.36 2.90
N GLY A 357 0.02 -31.97 3.38
CA GLY A 357 -0.17 -31.51 4.75
C GLY A 357 0.63 -30.24 5.07
N TRP A 358 1.13 -29.54 4.05
CA TRP A 358 1.89 -28.32 4.20
C TRP A 358 0.92 -27.17 4.45
N GLY A 359 0.79 -26.79 5.71
CA GLY A 359 -0.09 -25.71 6.15
C GLY A 359 0.26 -25.32 7.58
N TRP A 360 0.08 -24.06 7.92
CA TRP A 360 0.32 -23.60 9.29
C TRP A 360 -0.89 -23.95 10.18
N HIS A 361 -0.71 -24.93 11.06
CA HIS A 361 -1.76 -25.37 11.98
C HIS A 361 -1.65 -24.69 13.36
N GLY A 362 -0.84 -23.67 13.52
CA GLY A 362 -0.52 -23.02 14.81
C GLY A 362 -1.60 -22.13 15.41
N GLY A 363 -2.76 -21.97 14.77
CA GLY A 363 -3.82 -21.08 15.23
C GLY A 363 -5.12 -21.76 15.68
N MET A 364 -5.19 -23.07 15.73
CA MET A 364 -6.38 -23.83 16.18
C MET A 364 -6.08 -24.66 17.42
N ALA A 365 -5.50 -24.05 18.46
CA ALA A 365 -5.43 -24.63 19.80
C ALA A 365 -6.10 -23.67 20.80
#